data_acc652b373aa04d1639571d8a25d3474
#
_entry.id   acc652b373aa04d1639571d8a25d3474
#
_cell.length_a   1.000
_cell.length_b   1.000
_cell.length_c   1.000
_cell.angle_alpha   90.00
_cell.angle_beta   90.00
_cell.angle_gamma   90.00
#
_symmetry.space_group_name_H-M   'P 1'
#
loop_
_entity.id
_entity.type
_entity.pdbx_description
1 polymer ?
#
loop_
_entity_poly.entity_id
_entity_poly.type
_entity_poly.pdbx_seq_one_letter_code
_entity_poly.pdbx_strand_id
1 'polypeptide(L)'
;MLKLLATSLLLSLCCATAQAGSTLRCGSQLISTNDIASEVLSKCGEPVSRDFLGYREVVDYYGYTSEVPVEEWTYGPKNGMYYFLRLEGNRLVKIDSKRKN
;
A
#
# COMPACT_ATOMS: atom_id res chain seq x y z
N MET A 1 -45.97 -29.48 14.92
CA MET A 1 -45.45 -29.12 14.82
C MET A 1 -44.51 -28.68 14.50
N LEU A 2 -44.06 -28.48 14.13
CA LEU A 2 -43.23 -28.09 13.80
C LEU A 2 -42.39 -27.44 13.76
N LYS A 3 -41.86 -27.15 13.65
CA LYS A 3 -41.10 -26.55 13.57
C LYS A 3 -40.28 -26.14 13.09
N LEU A 4 -39.88 -25.85 12.83
CA LEU A 4 -39.14 -25.39 12.34
C LEU A 4 -38.29 -24.91 12.35
N LEU A 5 -37.67 -24.67 12.15
CA LEU A 5 -36.85 -24.21 12.08
C LEU A 5 -36.19 -23.50 11.57
N ALA A 6 -35.85 -23.09 11.26
CA ALA A 6 -35.35 -22.24 10.83
C ALA A 6 -34.20 -22.00 10.81
N THR A 7 -33.69 -22.08 10.67
CA THR A 7 -32.55 -21.94 10.61
C THR A 7 -31.95 -21.02 10.08
N SER A 8 -31.97 -20.27 10.02
CA SER A 8 -31.41 -19.31 9.55
C SER A 8 -30.19 -19.22 9.48
N LEU A 9 -29.67 -19.46 8.81
CA LEU A 9 -28.53 -19.36 8.61
C LEU A 9 -27.99 -18.25 8.36
N LEU A 10 -27.45 -17.73 8.73
CA LEU A 10 -26.88 -16.72 8.60
C LEU A 10 -25.69 -16.71 8.15
N LEU A 11 -25.42 -16.58 7.21
CA LEU A 11 -24.35 -16.46 6.73
C LEU A 11 -23.70 -15.33 6.83
N SER A 12 -22.96 -15.08 7.52
CA SER A 12 -22.26 -13.99 7.57
C SER A 12 -21.23 -13.97 6.70
N LEU A 13 -21.27 -13.28 5.77
CA LEU A 13 -20.38 -13.19 4.93
C LEU A 13 -19.42 -12.29 5.26
N CYS A 14 -18.37 -12.49 5.65
CA CYS A 14 -17.39 -11.67 5.83
C CYS A 14 -16.75 -11.27 4.68
N CYS A 15 -16.87 -10.26 4.21
CA CYS A 15 -16.20 -9.79 3.16
C CYS A 15 -14.92 -9.36 3.56
N ALA A 16 -13.97 -10.05 3.43
CA ALA A 16 -12.68 -9.61 3.61
C ALA A 16 -12.34 -8.79 2.48
N THR A 17 -12.33 -7.61 2.58
CA THR A 17 -11.89 -6.83 1.52
C THR A 17 -10.46 -6.89 1.59
N ALA A 18 -9.88 -7.48 0.70
CA ALA A 18 -8.51 -7.48 0.59
C ALA A 18 -8.09 -6.10 0.31
N GLN A 19 -7.42 -5.51 1.14
CA GLN A 19 -6.89 -4.26 0.88
C GLN A 19 -5.60 -4.49 0.26
N ALA A 20 -5.61 -5.00 -0.91
CA ALA A 20 -4.42 -5.22 -1.63
C ALA A 20 -3.77 -3.90 -1.79
N GLY A 21 -2.56 -3.76 -1.54
CA GLY A 21 -1.88 -2.52 -1.78
C GLY A 21 -1.64 -1.67 -0.56
N SER A 22 -1.95 -2.15 0.58
CA SER A 22 -1.70 -1.37 1.77
C SER A 22 -0.47 -1.81 2.55
N THR A 23 0.06 -2.99 2.30
CA THR A 23 1.26 -3.47 3.00
C THR A 23 2.14 -4.25 2.04
N LEU A 24 3.40 -4.34 2.38
CA LEU A 24 4.36 -5.14 1.63
C LEU A 24 5.34 -5.75 2.60
N ARG A 25 5.59 -7.03 2.44
CA ARG A 25 6.56 -7.71 3.28
C ARG A 25 7.92 -7.71 2.62
N CYS A 26 8.91 -7.21 3.32
CA CYS A 26 10.28 -7.19 2.86
C CYS A 26 11.07 -8.12 3.77
N GLY A 27 11.24 -9.36 3.36
CA GLY A 27 11.87 -10.35 4.22
C GLY A 27 11.00 -10.60 5.42
N SER A 28 11.53 -10.38 6.61
CA SER A 28 10.76 -10.55 7.82
C SER A 28 10.12 -9.25 8.29
N GLN A 29 10.33 -8.16 7.56
CA GLN A 29 9.81 -6.86 7.95
C GLN A 29 8.59 -6.51 7.12
N LEU A 30 7.74 -5.70 7.66
CA LEU A 30 6.52 -5.29 6.97
C LEU A 30 6.46 -3.77 6.89
N ILE A 31 6.16 -3.25 5.71
CA ILE A 31 5.90 -1.82 5.56
C ILE A 31 4.44 -1.64 5.19
N SER A 32 3.92 -0.47 5.51
CA SER A 32 2.53 -0.15 5.28
C SER A 32 2.40 1.28 4.80
N THR A 33 1.26 1.60 4.23
CA THR A 33 0.99 2.99 3.88
C THR A 33 1.07 3.85 5.13
N ASN A 34 1.54 5.05 4.95
CA ASN A 34 1.84 6.04 5.98
C ASN A 34 3.23 5.88 6.59
N ASP A 35 3.96 4.84 6.27
CA ASP A 35 5.34 4.72 6.73
C ASP A 35 6.19 5.78 6.05
N ILE A 36 7.18 6.30 6.74
CA ILE A 36 8.06 7.30 6.15
C ILE A 36 9.11 6.61 5.28
N ALA A 37 9.66 7.37 4.36
CA ALA A 37 10.59 6.83 3.38
C ALA A 37 11.79 6.16 4.01
N SER A 38 12.32 6.73 5.09
CA SER A 38 13.48 6.12 5.73
C SER A 38 13.16 4.76 6.33
N GLU A 39 11.94 4.56 6.77
CA GLU A 39 11.53 3.28 7.29
C GLU A 39 11.42 2.26 6.17
N VAL A 40 10.92 2.68 5.02
CA VAL A 40 10.85 1.81 3.85
C VAL A 40 12.25 1.37 3.45
N LEU A 41 13.21 2.30 3.43
CA LEU A 41 14.59 1.97 3.08
C LEU A 41 15.21 1.04 4.11
N SER A 42 14.94 1.28 5.36
CA SER A 42 15.51 0.45 6.40
C SER A 42 15.01 -0.99 6.33
N LYS A 43 13.76 -1.16 6.00
CA LYS A 43 13.15 -2.49 5.98
C LYS A 43 13.28 -3.20 4.64
N CYS A 44 13.23 -2.45 3.57
CA CYS A 44 13.22 -3.05 2.23
C CYS A 44 14.51 -2.83 1.44
N GLY A 45 15.38 -1.97 1.92
CA GLY A 45 16.63 -1.68 1.20
C GLY A 45 16.41 -0.73 0.05
N GLU A 46 17.43 -0.59 -0.78
CA GLU A 46 17.35 0.30 -1.92
C GLU A 46 16.45 -0.26 -3.00
N PRO A 47 15.58 0.55 -3.57
CA PRO A 47 14.77 0.07 -4.69
C PRO A 47 15.64 -0.09 -5.94
N VAL A 48 15.15 -0.84 -6.90
CA VAL A 48 15.88 -0.98 -8.16
C VAL A 48 15.76 0.27 -9.01
N SER A 49 14.75 1.09 -8.78
CA SER A 49 14.68 2.38 -9.44
C SER A 49 13.84 3.35 -8.62
N ARG A 50 14.08 4.63 -8.83
CA ARG A 50 13.32 5.70 -8.21
C ARG A 50 12.99 6.68 -9.31
N ASP A 51 11.71 6.96 -9.49
CA ASP A 51 11.29 7.87 -10.53
C ASP A 51 10.60 9.06 -9.90
N PHE A 52 11.03 10.24 -10.27
CA PHE A 52 10.38 11.45 -9.78
C PHE A 52 9.21 11.75 -10.69
N LEU A 53 8.02 11.84 -10.13
CA LEU A 53 6.81 12.02 -10.93
C LEU A 53 6.28 13.45 -10.90
N GLY A 54 6.93 14.34 -10.19
CA GLY A 54 6.48 15.74 -10.12
C GLY A 54 6.06 16.11 -8.73
N TYR A 55 5.26 17.14 -8.62
CA TYR A 55 4.79 17.61 -7.34
C TYR A 55 3.28 17.51 -7.26
N ARG A 56 2.79 17.37 -6.06
CA ARG A 56 1.36 17.34 -5.82
C ARG A 56 1.05 18.37 -4.75
N GLU A 57 -0.07 19.07 -4.94
CA GLU A 57 -0.47 20.04 -3.96
C GLU A 57 -1.27 19.35 -2.88
N VAL A 58 -0.96 19.64 -1.64
CA VAL A 58 -1.69 19.09 -0.51
C VAL A 58 -2.18 20.24 0.36
N VAL A 59 -3.28 20.04 1.06
CA VAL A 59 -3.86 21.03 1.93
C VAL A 59 -3.81 20.47 3.34
N ASP A 60 -3.25 21.23 4.26
CA ASP A 60 -3.14 20.74 5.62
C ASP A 60 -4.42 21.04 6.41
N TYR A 61 -4.39 20.64 7.67
CA TYR A 61 -5.55 20.79 8.52
C TYR A 61 -6.02 22.24 8.65
N TYR A 62 -5.13 23.19 8.51
CA TYR A 62 -5.47 24.60 8.65
C TYR A 62 -5.80 25.28 7.33
N GLY A 63 -5.82 24.54 6.26
CA GLY A 63 -6.17 25.09 4.96
C GLY A 63 -5.00 25.65 4.17
N TYR A 64 -3.79 25.50 4.67
CA TYR A 64 -2.64 25.97 3.91
C TYR A 64 -2.25 24.95 2.88
N THR A 65 -1.87 25.40 1.71
CA THR A 65 -1.46 24.48 0.66
C THR A 65 0.05 24.44 0.57
N SER A 66 0.57 23.31 0.20
CA SER A 66 2.00 23.18 -0.07
C SER A 66 2.17 22.13 -1.15
N GLU A 67 3.33 22.12 -1.77
CA GLU A 67 3.62 21.12 -2.79
C GLU A 67 4.59 20.12 -2.22
N VAL A 68 4.31 18.85 -2.44
CA VAL A 68 5.19 17.78 -1.99
C VAL A 68 5.65 16.98 -3.19
N PRO A 69 6.89 16.49 -3.17
CA PRO A 69 7.37 15.69 -4.28
C PRO A 69 6.71 14.32 -4.29
N VAL A 70 6.50 13.80 -5.48
CA VAL A 70 5.92 12.49 -5.67
C VAL A 70 6.96 11.63 -6.34
N GLU A 71 7.24 10.46 -5.78
CA GLU A 71 8.20 9.52 -6.33
C GLU A 71 7.59 8.15 -6.40
N GLU A 72 8.06 7.36 -7.33
CA GLU A 72 7.69 5.97 -7.40
C GLU A 72 8.95 5.15 -7.26
N TRP A 73 8.98 4.27 -6.28
CA TRP A 73 10.11 3.39 -6.05
C TRP A 73 9.71 1.99 -6.49
N THR A 74 10.57 1.35 -7.24
CA THR A 74 10.30 0.02 -7.76
C THR A 74 11.18 -1.00 -7.05
N TYR A 75 10.56 -2.06 -6.55
CA TYR A 75 11.26 -3.18 -5.93
C TYR A 75 10.95 -4.45 -6.70
N GLY A 76 11.92 -5.33 -6.75
CA GLY A 76 11.74 -6.60 -7.41
C GLY A 76 12.64 -6.75 -8.63
N PRO A 77 12.47 -7.80 -9.41
CA PRO A 77 11.38 -8.78 -9.29
C PRO A 77 11.64 -9.74 -8.14
N LYS A 78 10.55 -10.15 -7.50
CA LYS A 78 10.63 -11.11 -6.44
C LYS A 78 9.52 -12.09 -6.70
N ASN A 79 9.84 -13.33 -6.88
CA ASN A 79 8.86 -14.35 -7.23
C ASN A 79 8.02 -13.95 -8.45
N GLY A 80 8.67 -13.29 -9.41
CA GLY A 80 7.99 -12.88 -10.62
C GLY A 80 7.14 -11.63 -10.50
N MET A 81 7.26 -10.92 -9.39
CA MET A 81 6.45 -9.72 -9.17
C MET A 81 7.32 -8.50 -8.98
N TYR A 82 6.86 -7.39 -9.51
CA TYR A 82 7.43 -6.09 -9.20
C TYR A 82 6.46 -5.37 -8.28
N TYR A 83 7.00 -4.55 -7.41
CA TYR A 83 6.20 -3.75 -6.49
C TYR A 83 6.53 -2.28 -6.69
N PHE A 84 5.50 -1.47 -6.82
CA PHE A 84 5.65 -0.04 -7.10
C PHE A 84 5.10 0.72 -5.90
N LEU A 85 5.99 1.45 -5.25
CA LEU A 85 5.63 2.19 -4.06
C LEU A 85 5.57 3.67 -4.40
N ARG A 86 4.45 4.27 -4.16
CA ARG A 86 4.31 5.70 -4.40
C ARG A 86 4.51 6.44 -3.11
N LEU A 87 5.46 7.38 -3.13
CA LEU A 87 5.75 8.19 -1.96
C LEU A 87 5.39 9.63 -2.28
N GLU A 88 4.71 10.27 -1.38
CA GLU A 88 4.34 11.67 -1.52
C GLU A 88 4.77 12.38 -0.25
N GLY A 89 5.64 13.35 -0.39
CA GLY A 89 6.09 14.10 0.77
C GLY A 89 6.77 13.23 1.80
N ASN A 90 7.56 12.26 1.33
CA ASN A 90 8.32 11.40 2.23
C ASN A 90 7.46 10.36 2.97
N ARG A 91 6.24 10.13 2.50
CA ARG A 91 5.39 9.10 3.09
C ARG A 91 4.89 8.15 2.03
N LEU A 92 4.81 6.88 2.39
CA LEU A 92 4.29 5.86 1.49
C LEU A 92 2.77 5.99 1.44
N VAL A 93 2.23 6.21 0.27
CA VAL A 93 0.79 6.41 0.12
C VAL A 93 0.10 5.30 -0.65
N LYS A 94 0.86 4.53 -1.43
CA LYS A 94 0.24 3.49 -2.24
C LYS A 94 1.24 2.41 -2.59
N ILE A 95 0.81 1.18 -2.60
CA ILE A 95 1.63 0.05 -3.01
C ILE A 95 0.87 -0.71 -4.08
N ASP A 96 1.45 -0.82 -5.26
CA ASP A 96 0.88 -1.62 -6.34
C ASP A 96 1.82 -2.75 -6.68
N SER A 97 1.32 -3.77 -7.31
CA SER A 97 2.17 -4.86 -7.76
C SER A 97 1.79 -5.24 -9.17
N LYS A 98 2.74 -5.79 -9.90
CA LYS A 98 2.51 -6.21 -11.25
C LYS A 98 3.38 -7.40 -11.55
N ARG A 99 2.82 -8.37 -12.23
CA ARG A 99 3.58 -9.56 -12.58
C ARG A 99 4.58 -9.22 -13.69
N LYS A 100 5.77 -9.78 -13.53
CA LYS A 100 6.76 -9.60 -14.55
C LYS A 100 6.39 -10.52 -15.71
N ASN A 101 6.36 -9.97 -16.89
CA ASN A 101 6.07 -10.79 -18.08
C ASN A 101 7.32 -11.20 -18.79
#